data_f1b05455e5a5e8ea2df490252544e016
#
_entry.id   f1b05455e5a5e8ea2df490252544e016
#
_cell.length_a   1.000
_cell.length_b   1.000
_cell.length_c   1.000
_cell.angle_alpha   90.00
_cell.angle_beta   90.00
_cell.angle_gamma   90.00
#
_symmetry.space_group_name_H-M   'P 1'
#
loop_
_entity.id
_entity.type
_entity.pdbx_description
1 polymer ?
#
loop_
_entity_poly.entity_id
_entity_poly.type
_entity_poly.pdbx_seq_one_letter_code
_entity_poly.pdbx_strand_id
1 'polypeptide(L)'
;MSRLRLLLDEHLSHAIQSQLLRLDAQIEILVMGQSFAPAIGVADPDILLWLEQTGYVLVTNNRRTMPDHLRAHYDAGHRIPGIFLLKRHARIGQVIEQLYLLWVASEDEEYMDRLLYLPM
;
A
#
# COMPACT_ATOMS: atom_id res chain seq x y z
N MET A 1 5.12 -8.74 -17.72
CA MET A 1 5.15 -7.36 -17.26
C MET A 1 4.89 -7.30 -15.78
N SER A 2 5.65 -6.48 -15.10
CA SER A 2 5.43 -6.27 -13.67
C SER A 2 4.23 -5.37 -13.46
N ARG A 3 3.45 -5.65 -12.42
CA ARG A 3 2.33 -4.83 -11.99
C ARG A 3 2.51 -4.47 -10.54
N LEU A 4 1.71 -3.51 -10.07
CA LEU A 4 1.76 -3.12 -8.68
C LEU A 4 1.49 -4.31 -7.77
N ARG A 5 2.22 -4.38 -6.67
CA ARG A 5 2.00 -5.32 -5.59
C ARG A 5 1.61 -4.53 -4.37
N LEU A 6 0.58 -4.95 -3.66
CA LEU A 6 -0.05 -4.15 -2.62
C LEU A 6 0.09 -4.81 -1.26
N LEU A 7 0.40 -3.98 -0.26
CA LEU A 7 0.35 -4.38 1.15
C LEU A 7 -0.72 -3.54 1.83
N LEU A 8 -1.72 -4.19 2.44
CA LEU A 8 -2.75 -3.50 3.21
C LEU A 8 -2.34 -3.40 4.67
N ASP A 9 -2.48 -2.20 5.24
CA ASP A 9 -2.29 -1.95 6.67
C ASP A 9 -3.26 -2.81 7.49
N GLU A 10 -2.82 -3.19 8.69
CA GLU A 10 -3.60 -4.05 9.58
C GLU A 10 -4.96 -3.47 9.99
N HIS A 11 -5.11 -2.14 9.95
CA HIS A 11 -6.35 -1.48 10.34
C HIS A 11 -7.36 -1.34 9.20
N LEU A 12 -7.02 -1.79 8.00
CA LEU A 12 -7.94 -1.75 6.87
C LEU A 12 -8.79 -3.00 6.82
N SER A 13 -10.00 -2.88 6.24
CA SER A 13 -10.88 -4.02 6.06
C SER A 13 -10.25 -5.06 5.13
N HIS A 14 -10.26 -6.33 5.55
CA HIS A 14 -9.79 -7.44 4.73
C HIS A 14 -10.67 -7.66 3.49
N ALA A 15 -11.88 -7.07 3.46
CA ALA A 15 -12.73 -7.12 2.28
C ALA A 15 -12.06 -6.49 1.06
N ILE A 16 -11.15 -5.53 1.27
CA ILE A 16 -10.40 -4.93 0.16
C ILE A 16 -9.61 -6.03 -0.57
N GLN A 17 -8.89 -6.86 0.18
CA GLN A 17 -8.12 -7.94 -0.41
C GLN A 17 -9.03 -8.95 -1.10
N SER A 18 -10.07 -9.44 -0.43
CA SER A 18 -10.93 -10.48 -0.97
C SER A 18 -11.67 -10.00 -2.22
N GLN A 19 -12.13 -8.76 -2.25
CA GLN A 19 -12.84 -8.21 -3.41
C GLN A 19 -11.90 -7.99 -4.60
N LEU A 20 -10.68 -7.52 -4.35
CA LEU A 20 -9.69 -7.37 -5.42
C LEU A 20 -9.35 -8.73 -6.03
N LEU A 21 -9.16 -9.75 -5.21
CA LEU A 21 -8.86 -11.09 -5.71
C LEU A 21 -10.02 -11.70 -6.48
N ARG A 22 -11.26 -11.29 -6.19
CA ARG A 22 -12.42 -11.70 -6.98
C ARG A 22 -12.44 -11.01 -8.35
N LEU A 23 -11.96 -9.78 -8.44
CA LEU A 23 -11.86 -9.08 -9.72
C LEU A 23 -10.78 -9.67 -10.60
N ASP A 24 -9.63 -10.00 -10.00
CA ASP A 24 -8.54 -10.67 -10.72
C ASP A 24 -7.68 -11.44 -9.71
N ALA A 25 -7.65 -12.76 -9.87
CA ALA A 25 -6.89 -13.62 -8.96
C ALA A 25 -5.38 -13.46 -9.07
N GLN A 26 -4.89 -12.77 -10.10
CA GLN A 26 -3.45 -12.54 -10.29
C GLN A 26 -2.93 -11.33 -9.51
N ILE A 27 -3.81 -10.54 -8.90
CA ILE A 27 -3.38 -9.40 -8.09
C ILE A 27 -2.55 -9.89 -6.92
N GLU A 28 -1.34 -9.36 -6.78
CA GLU A 28 -0.48 -9.65 -5.64
C GLU A 28 -0.81 -8.67 -4.53
N ILE A 29 -1.50 -9.15 -3.50
CA ILE A 29 -1.94 -8.32 -2.39
C ILE A 29 -1.80 -9.10 -1.09
N LEU A 30 -1.09 -8.51 -0.15
CA LEU A 30 -0.89 -9.04 1.19
C LEU A 30 -1.56 -8.13 2.21
N VAL A 31 -1.97 -8.71 3.33
CA VAL A 31 -2.45 -7.96 4.50
C VAL A 31 -1.44 -8.19 5.62
N MET A 32 -1.13 -7.15 6.38
CA MET A 32 -0.22 -7.27 7.51
C MET A 32 -0.69 -8.38 8.45
N GLY A 33 0.25 -9.19 8.91
CA GLY A 33 -0.04 -10.37 9.72
C GLY A 33 -0.18 -11.66 8.93
N GLN A 34 -0.35 -11.61 7.62
CA GLN A 34 -0.38 -12.81 6.77
C GLN A 34 1.04 -13.30 6.48
N SER A 35 1.12 -14.54 5.97
CA SER A 35 2.42 -15.10 5.56
C SER A 35 3.09 -14.20 4.53
N PHE A 36 4.39 -14.01 4.66
CA PHE A 36 5.24 -13.16 3.80
C PHE A 36 5.02 -11.67 3.97
N ALA A 37 4.06 -11.23 4.80
CA ALA A 37 3.84 -9.83 5.12
C ALA A 37 4.49 -9.48 6.45
N PRO A 38 4.68 -8.17 6.76
CA PRO A 38 5.10 -7.77 8.09
C PRO A 38 4.10 -8.23 9.15
N ALA A 39 4.60 -8.53 10.34
CA ALA A 39 3.77 -8.93 11.46
C ALA A 39 2.89 -7.76 11.93
N ILE A 40 1.73 -8.11 12.51
CA ILE A 40 0.88 -7.12 13.18
C ILE A 40 1.69 -6.45 14.30
N GLY A 41 1.58 -5.13 14.41
CA GLY A 41 2.26 -4.35 15.44
C GLY A 41 3.66 -3.90 15.08
N VAL A 42 4.17 -4.23 13.89
CA VAL A 42 5.46 -3.73 13.43
C VAL A 42 5.39 -2.21 13.29
N ALA A 43 6.42 -1.52 13.77
CA ALA A 43 6.48 -0.06 13.72
C ALA A 43 6.58 0.46 12.27
N ASP A 44 5.99 1.63 12.01
CA ASP A 44 5.97 2.21 10.68
C ASP A 44 7.36 2.33 10.02
N PRO A 45 8.42 2.75 10.72
CA PRO A 45 9.75 2.78 10.10
C PRO A 45 10.21 1.42 9.56
N ASP A 46 9.89 0.34 10.26
CA ASP A 46 10.25 -1.01 9.83
C ASP A 46 9.39 -1.47 8.66
N ILE A 47 8.13 -1.04 8.61
CA ILE A 47 7.27 -1.29 7.46
C ILE A 47 7.85 -0.62 6.21
N LEU A 48 8.30 0.64 6.32
CA LEU A 48 8.90 1.35 5.20
C LEU A 48 10.15 0.65 4.67
N LEU A 49 10.98 0.12 5.56
CA LEU A 49 12.15 -0.69 5.16
C LEU A 49 11.73 -1.96 4.43
N TRP A 50 10.69 -2.63 4.92
CA TRP A 50 10.16 -3.83 4.28
C TRP A 50 9.64 -3.53 2.87
N LEU A 51 8.94 -2.40 2.69
CA LEU A 51 8.47 -1.97 1.37
C LEU A 51 9.64 -1.76 0.41
N GLU A 52 10.68 -1.08 0.88
CA GLU A 52 11.88 -0.83 0.05
C GLU A 52 12.52 -2.13 -0.40
N GLN A 53 12.60 -3.11 0.50
CA GLN A 53 13.24 -4.40 0.21
C GLN A 53 12.41 -5.27 -0.73
N THR A 54 11.09 -5.18 -0.68
CA THR A 54 10.20 -6.12 -1.37
C THR A 54 9.52 -5.52 -2.60
N GLY A 55 9.42 -4.20 -2.68
CA GLY A 55 8.76 -3.53 -3.80
C GLY A 55 7.25 -3.43 -3.69
N TYR A 56 6.64 -3.75 -2.55
CA TYR A 56 5.21 -3.60 -2.34
C TYR A 56 4.84 -2.15 -2.06
N VAL A 57 3.71 -1.71 -2.60
CA VAL A 57 3.12 -0.41 -2.33
C VAL A 57 2.20 -0.54 -1.13
N LEU A 58 2.36 0.33 -0.14
CA LEU A 58 1.53 0.32 1.06
C LEU A 58 0.21 1.03 0.81
N VAL A 59 -0.88 0.41 1.25
CA VAL A 59 -2.20 1.04 1.32
C VAL A 59 -2.54 1.21 2.80
N THR A 60 -2.71 2.45 3.23
CA THR A 60 -2.92 2.76 4.65
C THR A 60 -3.86 3.95 4.82
N ASN A 61 -4.49 4.04 5.98
CA ASN A 61 -5.27 5.21 6.37
C ASN A 61 -4.55 6.09 7.40
N ASN A 62 -3.29 5.82 7.68
CA ASN A 62 -2.52 6.56 8.68
C ASN A 62 -2.06 7.92 8.12
N ARG A 63 -2.99 8.87 8.05
CA ARG A 63 -2.72 10.22 7.55
C ARG A 63 -1.94 11.08 8.54
N ARG A 64 -1.96 10.69 9.81
CA ARG A 64 -1.45 11.53 10.89
C ARG A 64 0.06 11.47 11.00
N THR A 65 0.64 10.29 11.02
CA THR A 65 2.06 10.12 11.31
C THR A 65 2.89 9.65 10.11
N MET A 66 2.25 9.12 9.08
CA MET A 66 2.98 8.59 7.93
C MET A 66 3.86 9.63 7.23
N PRO A 67 3.43 10.89 7.04
CA PRO A 67 4.31 11.89 6.42
C PRO A 67 5.61 12.11 7.18
N ASP A 68 5.58 12.09 8.52
CA ASP A 68 6.77 12.26 9.33
C ASP A 68 7.70 11.04 9.22
N HIS A 69 7.13 9.84 9.20
CA HIS A 69 7.91 8.61 9.01
C HIS A 69 8.58 8.59 7.64
N LEU A 70 7.87 9.04 6.60
CA LEU A 70 8.42 9.15 5.26
C LEU A 70 9.58 10.13 5.20
N ARG A 71 9.42 11.30 5.83
CA ARG A 71 10.49 12.27 5.86
C ARG A 71 11.76 11.69 6.49
N ALA A 72 11.63 11.03 7.63
CA ALA A 72 12.75 10.40 8.31
C ALA A 72 13.39 9.31 7.44
N HIS A 73 12.57 8.54 6.74
CA HIS A 73 13.04 7.48 5.84
C HIS A 73 13.86 8.05 4.69
N TYR A 74 13.37 9.13 4.05
CA TYR A 74 14.10 9.81 2.98
C TYR A 74 15.37 10.49 3.48
N ASP A 75 15.32 11.12 4.66
CA ASP A 75 16.48 11.78 5.25
C ASP A 75 17.60 10.78 5.54
N ALA A 76 17.26 9.52 5.81
CA ALA A 76 18.22 8.44 6.00
C ALA A 76 18.75 7.86 4.68
N GLY A 77 18.34 8.39 3.53
CA GLY A 77 18.79 7.93 2.22
C GLY A 77 17.99 6.79 1.63
N HIS A 78 16.83 6.48 2.20
CA HIS A 78 15.98 5.37 1.74
C HIS A 78 14.94 5.84 0.72
N ARG A 79 14.35 4.88 0.04
CA ARG A 79 13.30 5.08 -0.95
C ARG A 79 12.12 4.16 -0.66
N ILE A 80 10.98 4.42 -1.29
CA ILE A 80 9.80 3.55 -1.19
C ILE A 80 9.23 3.27 -2.59
N PRO A 81 8.57 2.10 -2.78
CA PRO A 81 7.87 1.82 -4.05
C PRO A 81 6.64 2.70 -4.25
N GLY A 82 6.05 3.21 -3.17
CA GLY A 82 4.89 4.08 -3.21
C GLY A 82 4.01 3.86 -1.99
N ILE A 83 3.19 4.86 -1.69
CA ILE A 83 2.19 4.76 -0.63
C ILE A 83 0.87 5.32 -1.15
N PHE A 84 -0.20 4.54 -0.99
CA PHE A 84 -1.57 4.97 -1.25
C PHE A 84 -2.23 5.24 0.08
N LEU A 85 -2.51 6.52 0.35
CA LEU A 85 -3.06 6.98 1.61
C LEU A 85 -4.55 7.24 1.44
N LEU A 86 -5.38 6.53 2.21
CA LEU A 86 -6.82 6.67 2.08
C LEU A 86 -7.29 7.99 2.70
N LYS A 87 -8.13 8.71 1.97
CA LYS A 87 -8.75 9.94 2.45
C LYS A 87 -9.72 9.63 3.58
N ARG A 88 -9.95 10.64 4.42
CA ARG A 88 -10.98 10.56 5.44
C ARG A 88 -12.32 10.27 4.78
N HIS A 89 -13.10 9.37 5.36
CA HIS A 89 -14.42 8.95 4.85
C HIS A 89 -14.39 8.29 3.48
N ALA A 90 -13.23 7.76 3.06
CA ALA A 90 -13.14 6.98 1.83
C ALA A 90 -14.07 5.75 1.93
N ARG A 91 -14.89 5.55 0.89
CA ARG A 91 -15.78 4.39 0.84
C ARG A 91 -15.04 3.18 0.32
N ILE A 92 -15.23 2.03 0.97
CA ILE A 92 -14.52 0.81 0.60
C ILE A 92 -14.72 0.46 -0.87
N GLY A 93 -15.94 0.58 -1.40
CA GLY A 93 -16.21 0.29 -2.82
C GLY A 93 -15.41 1.17 -3.76
N GLN A 94 -15.27 2.46 -3.46
CA GLN A 94 -14.46 3.36 -4.25
C GLN A 94 -12.98 3.02 -4.16
N VAL A 95 -12.52 2.67 -2.97
CA VAL A 95 -11.11 2.28 -2.77
C VAL A 95 -10.79 1.04 -3.60
N ILE A 96 -11.64 0.02 -3.53
CA ILE A 96 -11.46 -1.22 -4.28
C ILE A 96 -11.42 -0.93 -5.79
N GLU A 97 -12.37 -0.14 -6.29
CA GLU A 97 -12.42 0.22 -7.70
C GLU A 97 -11.15 0.94 -8.14
N GLN A 98 -10.69 1.91 -7.36
CA GLN A 98 -9.49 2.67 -7.72
C GLN A 98 -8.23 1.83 -7.63
N LEU A 99 -8.10 0.98 -6.63
CA LEU A 99 -6.95 0.07 -6.54
C LEU A 99 -6.91 -0.87 -7.74
N TYR A 100 -8.08 -1.38 -8.15
CA TYR A 100 -8.15 -2.23 -9.32
C TYR A 100 -7.72 -1.48 -10.59
N LEU A 101 -8.23 -0.26 -10.80
CA LEU A 101 -7.87 0.55 -11.97
C LEU A 101 -6.38 0.89 -11.96
N LEU A 102 -5.82 1.23 -10.81
CA LEU A 102 -4.39 1.50 -10.69
C LEU A 102 -3.57 0.25 -11.03
N TRP A 103 -4.00 -0.91 -10.55
CA TRP A 103 -3.30 -2.16 -10.85
C TRP A 103 -3.33 -2.49 -12.33
N VAL A 104 -4.49 -2.30 -12.98
CA VAL A 104 -4.65 -2.58 -14.42
C VAL A 104 -3.80 -1.63 -15.26
N ALA A 105 -3.80 -0.34 -14.92
CA ALA A 105 -3.23 0.71 -15.76
C ALA A 105 -1.77 1.03 -15.45
N SER A 106 -1.25 0.61 -14.30
CA SER A 106 0.06 1.03 -13.84
C SER A 106 1.06 -0.12 -13.91
N GLU A 107 2.32 0.24 -14.12
CA GLU A 107 3.42 -0.70 -14.06
C GLU A 107 4.12 -0.60 -12.72
N ASP A 108 4.93 -1.63 -12.41
CA ASP A 108 5.81 -1.64 -11.26
C ASP A 108 6.71 -0.40 -11.29
N GLU A 109 7.00 0.15 -10.13
CA GLU A 109 7.84 1.33 -9.96
C GLU A 109 7.24 2.65 -10.45
N GLU A 110 6.03 2.65 -11.00
CA GLU A 110 5.40 3.89 -11.47
C GLU A 110 5.20 4.90 -10.35
N TYR A 111 4.98 4.43 -9.12
CA TYR A 111 4.71 5.29 -7.96
C TYR A 111 5.91 5.40 -7.01
N MET A 112 7.10 5.05 -7.48
CA MET A 112 8.32 5.14 -6.69
C MET A 112 8.45 6.53 -6.07
N ASP A 113 8.64 6.58 -4.75
CA ASP A 113 8.78 7.80 -3.95
C ASP A 113 7.58 8.73 -4.01
N ARG A 114 6.38 8.22 -4.34
CA ARG A 114 5.17 9.00 -4.40
C ARG A 114 4.19 8.60 -3.30
N LEU A 115 3.48 9.60 -2.80
CA LEU A 115 2.35 9.40 -1.91
C LEU A 115 1.09 9.84 -2.66
N LEU A 116 0.16 8.93 -2.85
CA LEU A 116 -1.07 9.17 -3.59
C LEU A 116 -2.26 9.06 -2.66
N TYR A 117 -3.15 10.06 -2.68
CA TYR A 117 -4.36 10.03 -1.87
C TYR A 117 -5.50 9.37 -2.64
N LEU A 118 -6.18 8.42 -2.01
CA LEU A 118 -7.32 7.71 -2.60
C LEU A 118 -8.58 7.90 -1.77
N PRO A 119 -9.78 7.94 -2.39
CA PRO A 119 -10.02 7.98 -3.85
C PRO A 119 -9.60 9.30 -4.46
N MET A 120 -9.19 9.21 -5.70
CA MET A 120 -8.80 10.41 -6.45
C MET A 120 -10.02 11.20 -6.91
#